data_a81ed3980cfc6bcff6b8d461268890a6
#
_entry.id   a81ed3980cfc6bcff6b8d461268890a6
#
_cell.length_a   1.000
_cell.length_b   1.000
_cell.length_c   1.000
_cell.angle_alpha   90.00
_cell.angle_beta   90.00
_cell.angle_gamma   90.00
#
_symmetry.space_group_name_H-M   'P 1'
#
loop_
_entity.id
_entity.type
_entity.pdbx_description
1 polymer ?
#
loop_
_entity_poly.entity_id
_entity_poly.type
_entity_poly.pdbx_seq_one_letter_code
_entity_poly.pdbx_strand_id
1 'polypeptide(L)'
;GDLANPNLYDFSQWQTFDAGFWLGVVTFNNQLVAMNTDSRTYRYNGALFQPILNQHQAGLKIKTNETELIITTQNHVYVLNQAYNQIAHVTQIPNFNAIFKAATVVSGILYIGTEKDGLFSTQISNLAPFEVLSPNGPLQNNTFRIKKAPNKIWVVHGDYSQQYNPYPLDELGISTFTKDNGWSIIPYNDLFGAKSLSDIAINPFNQNQVYITSYFSGMLKFQDNNIELLNNTNTGPNGLESLVIPGNPSYVDVRINSPAFDKEGNLWVTNAFVDKAIKVLQANGQWQSYNLSGITTHLATGRYNAMAIDKNGTKWIPAYNDGIIAFNEKFSNKFIVTNQDNANIPSAVVNCVAIDNRNKLWIGTMAGLRVLSSVDKFLTETELEVFPIIIQEGDLAQELFYQQPILDIAVDGANRKWVSIADGGVFLVSSDGQQTLYRFDKNNSPLPSNNVVDIEIDGISGEVFFATDKGIVSFLGTSTKPSNSLSDVFVYPNPVRPNFVGTVKISGLTDKANVKITDIEGNLVYETTSAGGTIEWDTKA
;
A
#
# COMPACT_ATOMS: atom_id res chain seq x y z
N GLY A 1 5.79 36.27 29.78
CA GLY A 1 6.60 37.50 29.80
C GLY A 1 5.99 38.56 28.89
N ASP A 2 6.32 39.79 29.12
CA ASP A 2 5.90 40.90 28.26
C ASP A 2 6.63 40.81 26.92
N LEU A 3 5.88 40.66 25.82
CA LEU A 3 6.41 40.58 24.46
C LEU A 3 7.18 41.84 24.02
N ALA A 4 7.00 42.96 24.72
CA ALA A 4 7.73 44.20 24.49
C ALA A 4 9.11 44.21 25.18
N ASN A 5 9.45 43.23 26.01
CA ASN A 5 10.73 43.16 26.69
C ASN A 5 11.84 42.72 25.70
N PRO A 6 12.86 43.60 25.45
CA PRO A 6 13.93 43.25 24.51
C PRO A 6 14.83 42.11 24.98
N ASN A 7 14.74 41.73 26.26
CA ASN A 7 15.55 40.64 26.84
C ASN A 7 14.87 39.28 26.84
N LEU A 8 13.74 39.11 26.13
CA LEU A 8 13.00 37.84 26.06
C LEU A 8 13.86 36.66 25.53
N TYR A 9 14.83 36.93 24.70
CA TYR A 9 15.75 35.94 24.13
C TYR A 9 17.02 35.72 25.00
N ASP A 10 17.22 36.51 26.06
CA ASP A 10 18.31 36.31 27.02
C ASP A 10 17.81 35.47 28.20
N PHE A 11 18.08 34.17 28.17
CA PHE A 11 17.66 33.24 29.22
C PHE A 11 18.28 33.53 30.60
N SER A 12 19.40 34.32 30.67
CA SER A 12 20.00 34.76 31.93
C SER A 12 19.10 35.72 32.69
N GLN A 13 18.17 36.38 32.00
CA GLN A 13 17.17 37.29 32.58
C GLN A 13 15.89 36.55 33.04
N TRP A 14 15.80 35.25 32.75
CA TRP A 14 14.64 34.50 33.16
C TRP A 14 14.72 34.13 34.64
N GLN A 15 13.63 34.38 35.35
CA GLN A 15 13.52 33.99 36.74
C GLN A 15 12.77 32.67 36.85
N THR A 16 13.28 31.71 37.61
CA THR A 16 12.57 30.51 37.98
C THR A 16 11.42 30.86 38.89
N PHE A 17 10.23 30.67 38.42
CA PHE A 17 9.00 31.02 39.11
C PHE A 17 8.56 29.95 40.10
N ASP A 18 8.72 28.68 39.73
CA ASP A 18 8.45 27.48 40.49
C ASP A 18 9.35 26.35 39.97
N ALA A 19 9.93 25.59 40.90
CA ALA A 19 10.81 24.45 40.58
C ALA A 19 10.05 23.15 40.29
N GLY A 20 8.71 23.18 40.21
CA GLY A 20 7.88 21.99 39.90
C GLY A 20 8.03 21.51 38.46
N PHE A 21 7.70 20.22 38.25
CA PHE A 21 7.67 19.63 36.89
C PHE A 21 6.32 19.91 36.26
N TRP A 22 6.27 20.92 35.39
CA TRP A 22 5.07 21.33 34.69
C TRP A 22 4.94 20.66 33.33
N LEU A 23 3.78 20.05 33.07
CA LEU A 23 3.47 19.32 31.81
C LEU A 23 2.81 20.21 30.75
N GLY A 24 2.19 21.30 31.17
CA GLY A 24 1.55 22.25 30.27
C GLY A 24 1.11 23.52 31.01
N VAL A 25 1.06 24.61 30.26
CA VAL A 25 0.65 25.92 30.77
C VAL A 25 -0.22 26.62 29.73
N VAL A 26 -1.28 27.29 30.19
CA VAL A 26 -2.21 28.06 29.36
C VAL A 26 -2.65 29.31 30.08
N THR A 27 -3.16 30.28 29.35
CA THR A 27 -3.86 31.44 29.93
C THR A 27 -5.37 31.18 29.83
N PHE A 28 -6.07 31.22 30.95
CA PHE A 28 -7.51 31.05 30.99
C PHE A 28 -8.13 32.05 31.97
N ASN A 29 -9.19 32.74 31.55
CA ASN A 29 -9.84 33.79 32.32
C ASN A 29 -8.84 34.82 32.89
N ASN A 30 -7.92 35.30 32.05
CA ASN A 30 -6.82 36.22 32.39
C ASN A 30 -5.87 35.76 33.53
N GLN A 31 -5.88 34.44 33.82
CA GLN A 31 -5.00 33.85 34.82
C GLN A 31 -4.12 32.77 34.19
N LEU A 32 -2.91 32.62 34.73
CA LEU A 32 -2.05 31.52 34.34
C LEU A 32 -2.57 30.21 34.98
N VAL A 33 -2.79 29.19 34.17
CA VAL A 33 -3.18 27.86 34.63
C VAL A 33 -2.13 26.87 34.17
N ALA A 34 -1.70 26.00 35.05
CA ALA A 34 -0.63 25.06 34.79
C ALA A 34 -0.99 23.67 35.33
N MET A 35 -0.56 22.65 34.61
CA MET A 35 -0.75 21.24 34.94
C MET A 35 0.58 20.61 35.35
N ASN A 36 0.61 19.95 36.50
CA ASN A 36 1.81 19.36 37.06
C ASN A 36 1.80 17.82 36.95
N THR A 37 2.97 17.21 37.13
CA THR A 37 3.16 15.74 37.19
C THR A 37 2.54 15.10 38.44
N ASP A 38 2.17 15.89 39.47
CA ASP A 38 1.51 15.40 40.68
C ASP A 38 0.01 15.09 40.50
N SER A 39 -0.46 15.00 39.27
CA SER A 39 -1.86 14.74 38.92
C SER A 39 -2.82 15.85 39.35
N ARG A 40 -2.36 17.11 39.36
CA ARG A 40 -3.15 18.29 39.67
C ARG A 40 -2.99 19.39 38.66
N THR A 41 -4.04 20.20 38.53
CA THR A 41 -4.03 21.45 37.78
C THR A 41 -4.18 22.60 38.73
N TYR A 42 -3.39 23.63 38.51
CA TYR A 42 -3.25 24.79 39.38
C TYR A 42 -3.56 26.08 38.61
N ARG A 43 -4.06 27.10 39.32
CA ARG A 43 -4.10 28.47 38.82
C ARG A 43 -3.13 29.33 39.60
N TYR A 44 -2.51 30.30 38.97
CA TYR A 44 -1.69 31.29 39.61
C TYR A 44 -2.54 32.50 40.06
N ASN A 45 -2.50 32.84 41.34
CA ASN A 45 -3.28 33.93 41.91
C ASN A 45 -2.54 35.25 42.02
N GLY A 46 -1.34 35.38 41.43
CA GLY A 46 -0.46 36.51 41.53
C GLY A 46 0.68 36.33 42.56
N ALA A 47 0.59 35.33 43.44
CA ALA A 47 1.61 35.06 44.45
C ALA A 47 2.06 33.58 44.42
N LEU A 48 1.13 32.63 44.28
CA LEU A 48 1.43 31.22 44.29
C LEU A 48 0.40 30.41 43.44
N PHE A 49 0.77 29.19 43.11
CA PHE A 49 -0.11 28.23 42.42
C PHE A 49 -1.07 27.60 43.42
N GLN A 50 -2.38 27.71 43.14
CA GLN A 50 -3.45 27.11 43.92
C GLN A 50 -4.09 25.98 43.13
N PRO A 51 -4.28 24.76 43.71
CA PRO A 51 -4.91 23.66 43.00
C PRO A 51 -6.38 23.99 42.71
N ILE A 52 -6.80 23.68 41.47
CA ILE A 52 -8.18 23.85 41.01
C ILE A 52 -8.81 22.51 40.62
N LEU A 53 -8.00 21.49 40.30
CA LEU A 53 -8.47 20.17 39.93
C LEU A 53 -7.48 19.10 40.37
N ASN A 54 -7.99 18.02 40.97
CA ASN A 54 -7.28 16.76 41.15
C ASN A 54 -7.76 15.80 40.03
N GLN A 55 -6.89 15.49 39.10
CA GLN A 55 -7.22 14.67 37.93
C GLN A 55 -6.91 13.18 38.07
N HIS A 56 -6.47 12.74 39.25
CA HIS A 56 -6.19 11.33 39.63
C HIS A 56 -5.12 10.62 38.77
N GLN A 57 -4.65 11.22 37.70
CA GLN A 57 -3.61 10.72 36.82
C GLN A 57 -2.77 11.86 36.28
N ALA A 58 -1.53 11.57 35.85
CA ALA A 58 -0.70 12.54 35.17
C ALA A 58 -1.42 13.10 33.94
N GLY A 59 -1.42 14.42 33.81
CA GLY A 59 -2.02 15.09 32.67
C GLY A 59 -1.23 14.87 31.39
N LEU A 60 -1.91 14.82 30.25
CA LEU A 60 -1.29 14.72 28.92
C LEU A 60 -1.38 16.03 28.15
N LYS A 61 -2.54 16.67 28.20
CA LYS A 61 -2.80 17.93 27.49
C LYS A 61 -3.69 18.84 28.31
N ILE A 62 -3.39 20.14 28.25
CA ILE A 62 -4.25 21.21 28.73
C ILE A 62 -4.55 22.15 27.55
N LYS A 63 -5.82 22.49 27.37
CA LYS A 63 -6.28 23.42 26.33
C LYS A 63 -7.34 24.35 26.89
N THR A 64 -7.49 25.51 26.25
CA THR A 64 -8.53 26.49 26.57
C THR A 64 -9.17 27.00 25.30
N ASN A 65 -10.41 27.43 25.43
CA ASN A 65 -11.05 28.39 24.56
C ASN A 65 -11.52 29.59 25.41
N GLU A 66 -12.45 30.39 24.91
CA GLU A 66 -12.92 31.58 25.65
C GLU A 66 -13.69 31.23 26.93
N THR A 67 -14.35 30.08 26.99
CA THR A 67 -15.32 29.72 28.05
C THR A 67 -14.94 28.46 28.82
N GLU A 68 -14.13 27.59 28.24
CA GLU A 68 -13.78 26.29 28.84
C GLU A 68 -12.27 26.08 28.97
N LEU A 69 -11.89 25.42 30.06
CA LEU A 69 -10.58 24.83 30.30
C LEU A 69 -10.69 23.30 30.23
N ILE A 70 -9.92 22.69 29.34
CA ILE A 70 -10.00 21.26 29.06
C ILE A 70 -8.69 20.60 29.49
N ILE A 71 -8.78 19.60 30.36
CA ILE A 71 -7.64 18.80 30.82
C ILE A 71 -7.86 17.36 30.38
N THR A 72 -6.84 16.78 29.71
CA THR A 72 -6.85 15.39 29.23
C THR A 72 -5.78 14.59 29.94
N THR A 73 -6.17 13.45 30.48
CA THR A 73 -5.27 12.37 30.95
C THR A 73 -5.47 11.15 30.06
N GLN A 74 -4.79 10.05 30.35
CA GLN A 74 -4.95 8.81 29.59
C GLN A 74 -6.39 8.27 29.59
N ASN A 75 -7.11 8.42 30.72
CA ASN A 75 -8.45 7.83 30.91
C ASN A 75 -9.52 8.85 31.32
N HIS A 76 -9.17 10.14 31.43
CA HIS A 76 -10.12 11.17 31.83
C HIS A 76 -10.00 12.41 30.95
N VAL A 77 -11.14 13.00 30.64
CA VAL A 77 -11.25 14.34 30.09
C VAL A 77 -12.12 15.18 31.02
N TYR A 78 -11.57 16.26 31.53
CA TYR A 78 -12.26 17.22 32.40
C TYR A 78 -12.51 18.50 31.62
N VAL A 79 -13.72 19.05 31.72
CA VAL A 79 -14.06 20.36 31.19
C VAL A 79 -14.51 21.24 32.34
N LEU A 80 -13.81 22.36 32.54
CA LEU A 80 -14.10 23.35 33.57
C LEU A 80 -14.58 24.65 32.92
N ASN A 81 -15.53 25.33 33.56
CA ASN A 81 -15.99 26.66 33.15
C ASN A 81 -15.06 27.79 33.66
N GLN A 82 -15.39 29.04 33.34
CA GLN A 82 -14.64 30.21 33.77
C GLN A 82 -14.52 30.37 35.29
N ALA A 83 -15.43 29.81 36.08
CA ALA A 83 -15.39 29.76 37.54
C ALA A 83 -14.56 28.57 38.07
N TYR A 84 -13.91 27.81 37.20
CA TYR A 84 -13.19 26.57 37.48
C TYR A 84 -14.05 25.44 38.04
N ASN A 85 -15.37 25.50 37.86
CA ASN A 85 -16.25 24.40 38.18
C ASN A 85 -16.24 23.38 37.06
N GLN A 86 -16.19 22.09 37.43
CA GLN A 86 -16.29 20.99 36.48
C GLN A 86 -17.71 20.92 35.89
N ILE A 87 -17.82 21.07 34.58
CA ILE A 87 -19.09 21.03 33.83
C ILE A 87 -19.25 19.73 33.02
N ALA A 88 -18.16 19.05 32.70
CA ALA A 88 -18.18 17.73 32.08
C ALA A 88 -16.97 16.89 32.54
N HIS A 89 -17.16 15.56 32.60
CA HIS A 89 -16.12 14.60 32.94
C HIS A 89 -16.38 13.29 32.21
N VAL A 90 -15.48 12.94 31.29
CA VAL A 90 -15.51 11.67 30.54
C VAL A 90 -14.45 10.75 31.13
N THR A 91 -14.86 9.54 31.51
CA THR A 91 -13.98 8.49 32.06
C THR A 91 -13.88 7.28 31.16
N GLN A 92 -14.84 7.10 30.26
CA GLN A 92 -14.89 6.03 29.28
C GLN A 92 -15.79 6.40 28.11
N ILE A 93 -15.56 5.77 26.97
CA ILE A 93 -16.46 5.82 25.82
C ILE A 93 -17.11 4.43 25.70
N PRO A 94 -18.45 4.33 25.71
CA PRO A 94 -19.14 3.04 25.66
C PRO A 94 -18.68 2.19 24.47
N ASN A 95 -18.45 0.90 24.70
CA ASN A 95 -17.96 -0.09 23.73
C ASN A 95 -16.52 0.11 23.21
N PHE A 96 -15.76 1.06 23.78
CA PHE A 96 -14.36 1.31 23.43
C PHE A 96 -13.48 1.27 24.67
N ASN A 97 -12.29 0.69 24.54
CA ASN A 97 -11.24 0.77 25.55
C ASN A 97 -10.21 1.84 25.13
N ALA A 98 -10.70 3.06 24.94
CA ALA A 98 -9.98 4.13 24.31
C ALA A 98 -8.97 4.79 25.27
N ILE A 99 -7.74 4.97 24.81
CA ILE A 99 -6.70 5.77 25.47
C ILE A 99 -6.78 7.20 24.92
N PHE A 100 -7.13 8.16 25.79
CA PHE A 100 -7.26 9.55 25.40
C PHE A 100 -5.90 10.21 25.18
N LYS A 101 -5.78 11.05 24.16
CA LYS A 101 -4.53 11.79 23.84
C LYS A 101 -4.70 13.32 23.89
N ALA A 102 -5.84 13.81 23.48
CA ALA A 102 -6.17 15.22 23.53
C ALA A 102 -7.69 15.43 23.48
N ALA A 103 -8.17 16.53 24.04
CA ALA A 103 -9.56 16.94 23.89
C ALA A 103 -9.66 18.45 23.68
N THR A 104 -10.78 18.89 23.08
CA THR A 104 -11.13 20.30 22.90
C THR A 104 -12.64 20.45 22.85
N VAL A 105 -13.14 21.66 23.15
CA VAL A 105 -14.55 22.01 23.03
C VAL A 105 -14.71 23.05 21.93
N VAL A 106 -15.65 22.82 21.03
CA VAL A 106 -16.03 23.77 19.99
C VAL A 106 -17.57 23.86 19.96
N SER A 107 -18.11 25.03 20.17
CA SER A 107 -19.58 25.29 20.15
C SER A 107 -20.38 24.33 21.03
N GLY A 108 -19.90 24.01 22.24
CA GLY A 108 -20.55 23.13 23.19
C GLY A 108 -20.41 21.63 22.90
N ILE A 109 -19.67 21.25 21.87
CA ILE A 109 -19.35 19.85 21.52
C ILE A 109 -17.94 19.55 22.01
N LEU A 110 -17.80 18.51 22.82
CA LEU A 110 -16.52 17.96 23.26
C LEU A 110 -16.00 16.97 22.23
N TYR A 111 -14.82 17.22 21.71
CA TYR A 111 -14.08 16.36 20.80
C TYR A 111 -12.94 15.69 21.57
N ILE A 112 -12.84 14.35 21.48
CA ILE A 112 -11.83 13.55 22.18
C ILE A 112 -11.05 12.74 21.16
N GLY A 113 -9.77 13.06 20.99
CA GLY A 113 -8.83 12.28 20.19
C GLY A 113 -8.22 11.16 20.99
N THR A 114 -8.19 9.96 20.42
CA THR A 114 -7.68 8.74 21.05
C THR A 114 -6.40 8.26 20.39
N GLU A 115 -5.77 7.24 20.97
CA GLU A 115 -4.54 6.67 20.42
C GLU A 115 -4.79 5.83 19.16
N LYS A 116 -5.87 5.05 19.12
CA LYS A 116 -6.15 4.07 18.06
C LYS A 116 -7.58 4.12 17.53
N ASP A 117 -8.53 4.63 18.33
CA ASP A 117 -9.96 4.53 18.03
C ASP A 117 -10.51 5.79 17.32
N GLY A 118 -9.63 6.68 16.84
CA GLY A 118 -10.01 7.88 16.11
C GLY A 118 -10.48 9.02 17.00
N LEU A 119 -11.41 9.83 16.49
CA LEU A 119 -11.96 11.01 17.13
C LEU A 119 -13.42 10.74 17.53
N PHE A 120 -13.76 11.10 18.76
CA PHE A 120 -15.14 11.02 19.27
C PHE A 120 -15.68 12.41 19.54
N SER A 121 -16.99 12.59 19.36
CA SER A 121 -17.70 13.80 19.74
C SER A 121 -18.89 13.51 20.66
N THR A 122 -19.19 14.43 21.57
CA THR A 122 -20.36 14.40 22.43
C THR A 122 -20.70 15.82 22.91
N GLN A 123 -21.94 16.07 23.27
CA GLN A 123 -22.37 17.35 23.86
C GLN A 123 -21.85 17.46 25.30
N ILE A 124 -21.28 18.61 25.68
CA ILE A 124 -20.83 18.84 27.09
C ILE A 124 -22.01 18.88 28.07
N SER A 125 -23.21 19.27 27.59
CA SER A 125 -24.45 19.30 28.38
C SER A 125 -25.09 17.93 28.57
N ASN A 126 -24.74 16.95 27.71
CA ASN A 126 -25.23 15.59 27.78
C ASN A 126 -24.17 14.65 27.17
N LEU A 127 -23.38 14.01 28.03
CA LEU A 127 -22.25 13.16 27.64
C LEU A 127 -22.65 11.79 27.04
N ALA A 128 -23.86 11.65 26.54
CA ALA A 128 -24.33 10.47 25.81
C ALA A 128 -25.39 10.93 24.77
N PRO A 129 -25.34 10.45 23.51
CA PRO A 129 -24.42 9.48 22.95
C PRO A 129 -23.05 10.07 22.57
N PHE A 130 -22.07 9.19 22.33
CA PHE A 130 -20.83 9.52 21.64
C PHE A 130 -20.95 9.17 20.15
N GLU A 131 -20.54 10.08 19.29
CA GLU A 131 -20.41 9.86 17.87
C GLU A 131 -18.93 9.60 17.52
N VAL A 132 -18.68 8.58 16.70
CA VAL A 132 -17.36 8.33 16.14
C VAL A 132 -17.18 9.17 14.89
N LEU A 133 -16.18 10.03 14.89
CA LEU A 133 -15.80 10.84 13.74
C LEU A 133 -14.60 10.17 13.07
N SER A 134 -14.88 9.29 12.14
CA SER A 134 -13.85 8.66 11.30
C SER A 134 -13.83 9.34 9.94
N PRO A 135 -12.67 9.80 9.46
CA PRO A 135 -12.55 10.20 8.06
C PRO A 135 -12.88 9.00 7.17
N ASN A 136 -13.50 9.24 6.02
CA ASN A 136 -13.67 8.18 5.04
C ASN A 136 -12.29 7.70 4.58
N GLY A 137 -11.94 6.48 4.92
CA GLY A 137 -10.62 5.89 4.70
C GLY A 137 -10.67 4.36 4.60
N PRO A 138 -9.55 3.70 4.28
CA PRO A 138 -9.45 2.25 4.34
C PRO A 138 -9.61 1.74 5.78
N LEU A 139 -9.83 0.44 5.93
CA LEU A 139 -10.00 -0.23 7.22
C LEU A 139 -8.84 0.08 8.18
N GLN A 140 -7.62 0.11 7.65
CA GLN A 140 -6.42 0.50 8.38
C GLN A 140 -5.34 1.05 7.44
N ASN A 141 -4.34 1.69 8.00
CA ASN A 141 -3.23 2.26 7.22
C ASN A 141 -2.22 1.20 6.74
N ASN A 142 -2.04 0.10 7.48
CA ASN A 142 -1.19 -0.99 7.03
C ASN A 142 -1.83 -1.67 5.81
N THR A 143 -1.24 -1.49 4.65
CA THR A 143 -1.72 -2.03 3.38
C THR A 143 -0.77 -3.10 2.91
N PHE A 144 -1.31 -4.25 2.48
CA PHE A 144 -0.49 -5.36 2.00
C PHE A 144 -0.51 -5.50 0.48
N ARG A 145 -1.72 -5.52 -0.12
CA ARG A 145 -1.87 -5.54 -1.59
C ARG A 145 -3.01 -4.64 -2.04
N ILE A 146 -2.83 -4.11 -3.22
CA ILE A 146 -3.80 -3.23 -3.88
C ILE A 146 -4.02 -3.68 -5.32
N LYS A 147 -5.27 -3.66 -5.80
CA LYS A 147 -5.59 -3.98 -7.19
C LYS A 147 -6.63 -3.04 -7.74
N LYS A 148 -6.35 -2.48 -8.91
CA LYS A 148 -7.22 -1.53 -9.60
C LYS A 148 -8.10 -2.24 -10.63
N ALA A 149 -9.41 -2.22 -10.40
CA ALA A 149 -10.43 -2.43 -11.42
C ALA A 149 -10.80 -1.09 -12.07
N PRO A 150 -11.46 -1.03 -13.23
CA PRO A 150 -11.77 0.23 -13.91
C PRO A 150 -12.42 1.29 -13.03
N ASN A 151 -13.37 0.90 -12.19
CA ASN A 151 -14.13 1.83 -11.34
C ASN A 151 -13.91 1.62 -9.84
N LYS A 152 -13.07 0.66 -9.44
CA LYS A 152 -12.88 0.29 -8.05
C LYS A 152 -11.44 -0.10 -7.76
N ILE A 153 -10.97 0.30 -6.60
CA ILE A 153 -9.71 -0.19 -6.03
C ILE A 153 -10.06 -1.18 -4.93
N TRP A 154 -9.37 -2.31 -4.92
CA TRP A 154 -9.45 -3.34 -3.89
C TRP A 154 -8.18 -3.32 -3.06
N VAL A 155 -8.31 -3.45 -1.74
CA VAL A 155 -7.18 -3.40 -0.80
C VAL A 155 -7.35 -4.48 0.25
N VAL A 156 -6.32 -5.30 0.42
CA VAL A 156 -6.21 -6.26 1.52
C VAL A 156 -5.15 -5.82 2.51
N HIS A 157 -5.37 -6.16 3.78
CA HIS A 157 -4.59 -5.71 4.94
C HIS A 157 -3.95 -6.87 5.70
N GLY A 158 -4.22 -8.13 5.27
CA GLY A 158 -3.57 -9.30 5.80
C GLY A 158 -2.13 -9.34 5.35
N ASP A 159 -1.31 -10.13 6.01
CA ASP A 159 0.06 -10.27 5.61
C ASP A 159 0.64 -11.66 5.88
N TYR A 160 1.86 -11.82 5.44
CA TYR A 160 2.82 -12.81 5.88
C TYR A 160 4.19 -12.12 6.03
N SER A 161 5.01 -12.62 6.95
CA SER A 161 6.35 -12.06 7.15
C SER A 161 7.23 -12.24 5.90
N GLN A 162 8.43 -11.65 5.88
CA GLN A 162 9.42 -11.89 4.82
C GLN A 162 9.77 -13.39 4.64
N GLN A 163 9.54 -14.21 5.67
CA GLN A 163 9.69 -15.66 5.62
C GLN A 163 8.37 -16.38 5.25
N TYR A 164 7.37 -15.67 4.79
CA TYR A 164 6.03 -16.18 4.47
C TYR A 164 5.36 -16.91 5.64
N ASN A 165 5.51 -16.35 6.84
CA ASN A 165 4.80 -16.81 8.02
C ASN A 165 3.54 -15.94 8.23
N PRO A 166 2.31 -16.52 8.17
CA PRO A 166 1.08 -15.76 8.34
C PRO A 166 0.71 -15.51 9.81
N TYR A 167 1.51 -16.00 10.77
CA TYR A 167 1.19 -15.86 12.18
C TYR A 167 1.80 -14.61 12.83
N PRO A 168 1.03 -13.90 13.70
CA PRO A 168 -0.36 -14.20 14.10
C PRO A 168 -1.33 -14.01 12.92
N LEU A 169 -2.36 -14.88 12.82
CA LEU A 169 -3.33 -14.81 11.73
C LEU A 169 -4.19 -13.55 11.83
N ASP A 170 -4.28 -12.81 10.73
CA ASP A 170 -5.08 -11.60 10.62
C ASP A 170 -6.55 -11.90 10.30
N GLU A 171 -7.46 -11.37 11.12
CA GLU A 171 -8.90 -11.41 10.95
C GLU A 171 -9.41 -10.05 10.47
N LEU A 172 -9.00 -9.66 9.27
CA LEU A 172 -9.25 -8.33 8.73
C LEU A 172 -10.25 -8.37 7.57
N GLY A 173 -11.04 -7.31 7.44
CA GLY A 173 -11.91 -7.08 6.31
C GLY A 173 -11.15 -6.61 5.06
N ILE A 174 -11.90 -6.33 4.00
CA ILE A 174 -11.39 -5.83 2.74
C ILE A 174 -11.83 -4.38 2.57
N SER A 175 -10.92 -3.49 2.20
CA SER A 175 -11.27 -2.13 1.82
C SER A 175 -11.45 -2.00 0.32
N THR A 176 -12.42 -1.21 -0.08
CA THR A 176 -12.63 -0.84 -1.49
C THR A 176 -12.80 0.66 -1.62
N PHE A 177 -12.32 1.23 -2.72
CA PHE A 177 -12.48 2.65 -3.00
C PHE A 177 -13.08 2.86 -4.39
N THR A 178 -14.03 3.78 -4.48
CA THR A 178 -14.57 4.30 -5.75
C THR A 178 -14.53 5.81 -5.74
N LYS A 179 -14.38 6.45 -6.91
CA LYS A 179 -14.36 7.93 -6.97
C LYS A 179 -15.67 8.55 -6.50
N ASP A 180 -16.79 7.88 -6.74
CA ASP A 180 -18.14 8.42 -6.44
C ASP A 180 -18.51 8.26 -4.96
N ASN A 181 -18.15 7.14 -4.33
CA ASN A 181 -18.60 6.80 -2.98
C ASN A 181 -17.47 6.83 -1.93
N GLY A 182 -16.21 7.06 -2.36
CA GLY A 182 -15.06 6.97 -1.46
C GLY A 182 -14.77 5.55 -1.01
N TRP A 183 -14.30 5.41 0.23
CA TRP A 183 -13.96 4.13 0.83
C TRP A 183 -15.20 3.39 1.35
N SER A 184 -15.21 2.09 1.15
CA SER A 184 -16.18 1.14 1.70
C SER A 184 -15.44 -0.07 2.25
N ILE A 185 -16.01 -0.72 3.27
CA ILE A 185 -15.40 -1.87 3.95
C ILE A 185 -16.33 -3.08 3.81
N ILE A 186 -15.76 -4.22 3.41
CA ILE A 186 -16.38 -5.52 3.54
C ILE A 186 -15.85 -6.10 4.85
N PRO A 187 -16.69 -6.25 5.90
CA PRO A 187 -16.22 -6.67 7.21
C PRO A 187 -15.78 -8.13 7.22
N TYR A 188 -14.86 -8.48 8.13
CA TYR A 188 -14.35 -9.84 8.28
C TYR A 188 -15.45 -10.89 8.46
N ASN A 189 -16.52 -10.54 9.20
CA ASN A 189 -17.64 -11.46 9.45
C ASN A 189 -18.35 -11.93 8.16
N ASP A 190 -18.23 -11.20 7.07
CA ASP A 190 -18.84 -11.55 5.78
C ASP A 190 -17.88 -12.37 4.90
N LEU A 191 -16.67 -12.66 5.36
CA LEU A 191 -15.61 -13.34 4.61
C LEU A 191 -15.44 -14.84 4.96
N PHE A 192 -16.47 -15.46 5.55
CA PHE A 192 -16.48 -16.89 5.88
C PHE A 192 -15.31 -17.36 6.76
N GLY A 193 -14.74 -16.45 7.57
CA GLY A 193 -13.60 -16.72 8.41
C GLY A 193 -12.25 -16.80 7.68
N ALA A 194 -12.16 -16.27 6.46
CA ALA A 194 -10.91 -16.23 5.70
C ALA A 194 -9.91 -15.28 6.38
N LYS A 195 -8.75 -15.80 6.77
CA LYS A 195 -7.69 -15.09 7.52
C LYS A 195 -6.50 -14.80 6.62
N SER A 196 -5.70 -13.81 6.98
CA SER A 196 -4.43 -13.47 6.31
C SER A 196 -4.58 -13.38 4.79
N LEU A 197 -5.45 -12.46 4.33
CA LEU A 197 -5.69 -12.22 2.90
C LEU A 197 -4.44 -11.62 2.26
N SER A 198 -3.97 -12.19 1.15
CA SER A 198 -2.61 -11.96 0.68
C SER A 198 -2.47 -11.34 -0.70
N ASP A 199 -3.35 -11.65 -1.66
CA ASP A 199 -3.22 -11.14 -3.04
C ASP A 199 -4.57 -11.09 -3.76
N ILE A 200 -4.66 -10.34 -4.86
CA ILE A 200 -5.92 -10.02 -5.54
C ILE A 200 -5.76 -10.22 -7.06
N ALA A 201 -6.68 -10.96 -7.67
CA ALA A 201 -6.81 -11.02 -9.13
C ALA A 201 -8.21 -10.65 -9.59
N ILE A 202 -8.30 -9.79 -10.60
CA ILE A 202 -9.55 -9.40 -11.25
C ILE A 202 -9.64 -10.11 -12.59
N ASN A 203 -10.76 -10.76 -12.86
CA ASN A 203 -10.95 -11.43 -14.13
C ASN A 203 -10.97 -10.41 -15.28
N PRO A 204 -10.03 -10.47 -16.24
CA PRO A 204 -9.95 -9.49 -17.33
C PRO A 204 -11.14 -9.57 -18.30
N PHE A 205 -11.89 -10.70 -18.32
CA PHE A 205 -13.06 -10.90 -19.15
C PHE A 205 -14.38 -10.63 -18.42
N ASN A 206 -14.35 -10.57 -17.08
CA ASN A 206 -15.51 -10.24 -16.24
C ASN A 206 -15.04 -9.50 -14.98
N GLN A 207 -15.02 -8.19 -15.05
CA GLN A 207 -14.49 -7.33 -13.97
C GLN A 207 -15.31 -7.37 -12.66
N ASN A 208 -16.52 -7.95 -12.69
CA ASN A 208 -17.32 -8.23 -11.50
C ASN A 208 -16.87 -9.50 -10.77
N GLN A 209 -15.95 -10.25 -11.38
CA GLN A 209 -15.38 -11.44 -10.77
C GLN A 209 -13.98 -11.15 -10.26
N VAL A 210 -13.82 -11.20 -8.93
CA VAL A 210 -12.57 -10.94 -8.22
C VAL A 210 -12.22 -12.12 -7.34
N TYR A 211 -10.96 -12.49 -7.34
CA TYR A 211 -10.44 -13.54 -6.47
C TYR A 211 -9.41 -12.93 -5.51
N ILE A 212 -9.54 -13.28 -4.25
CA ILE A 212 -8.65 -12.81 -3.19
C ILE A 212 -8.11 -14.01 -2.45
N THR A 213 -6.80 -14.22 -2.53
CA THR A 213 -6.13 -15.33 -1.88
C THR A 213 -5.96 -15.09 -0.39
N SER A 214 -5.94 -16.20 0.36
CA SER A 214 -5.62 -16.24 1.78
C SER A 214 -4.39 -17.13 1.97
N TYR A 215 -3.45 -16.65 2.78
CA TYR A 215 -2.27 -17.46 3.10
C TYR A 215 -2.52 -18.40 4.30
N PHE A 216 -3.79 -18.80 4.50
CA PHE A 216 -4.21 -19.75 5.53
C PHE A 216 -5.52 -20.47 5.17
N SER A 217 -6.53 -19.79 4.58
CA SER A 217 -7.91 -20.29 4.49
C SER A 217 -8.33 -20.74 3.08
N GLY A 218 -7.46 -20.56 2.07
CA GLY A 218 -7.80 -20.82 0.67
C GLY A 218 -7.95 -19.52 -0.13
N MET A 219 -9.09 -19.32 -0.80
CA MET A 219 -9.31 -18.18 -1.69
C MET A 219 -10.78 -17.76 -1.71
N LEU A 220 -11.04 -16.47 -1.53
CA LEU A 220 -12.36 -15.87 -1.71
C LEU A 220 -12.62 -15.62 -3.20
N LYS A 221 -13.82 -15.93 -3.64
CA LYS A 221 -14.37 -15.57 -4.95
C LYS A 221 -15.52 -14.61 -4.76
N PHE A 222 -15.38 -13.43 -5.33
CA PHE A 222 -16.44 -12.43 -5.45
C PHE A 222 -17.02 -12.52 -6.85
N GLN A 223 -18.32 -12.59 -6.96
CA GLN A 223 -19.01 -12.50 -8.24
C GLN A 223 -20.33 -11.77 -8.05
N ASP A 224 -20.43 -10.58 -8.63
CA ASP A 224 -21.53 -9.66 -8.39
C ASP A 224 -21.68 -9.37 -6.88
N ASN A 225 -22.78 -9.79 -6.25
CA ASN A 225 -23.02 -9.63 -4.81
C ASN A 225 -22.77 -10.89 -3.99
N ASN A 226 -22.27 -11.97 -4.63
CA ASN A 226 -22.02 -13.23 -3.95
C ASN A 226 -20.54 -13.36 -3.58
N ILE A 227 -20.30 -13.90 -2.39
CA ILE A 227 -18.96 -14.23 -1.90
C ILE A 227 -18.93 -15.73 -1.62
N GLU A 228 -17.87 -16.42 -2.03
CA GLU A 228 -17.65 -17.84 -1.80
C GLU A 228 -16.23 -18.06 -1.32
N LEU A 229 -16.02 -18.91 -0.30
CA LEU A 229 -14.70 -19.36 0.11
C LEU A 229 -14.37 -20.70 -0.55
N LEU A 230 -13.36 -20.70 -1.41
CA LEU A 230 -12.81 -21.89 -2.06
C LEU A 230 -11.66 -22.44 -1.21
N ASN A 231 -11.70 -23.72 -0.86
CA ASN A 231 -10.67 -24.38 -0.06
C ASN A 231 -10.54 -25.87 -0.40
N ASN A 232 -9.83 -26.64 0.40
CA ASN A 232 -9.61 -28.06 0.22
C ASN A 232 -10.87 -28.93 0.31
N THR A 233 -12.00 -28.41 0.80
CA THR A 233 -13.23 -29.21 0.97
C THR A 233 -14.19 -29.10 -0.21
N ASN A 234 -14.11 -28.03 -1.03
CA ASN A 234 -15.09 -27.75 -2.08
C ASN A 234 -14.49 -27.57 -3.49
N THR A 235 -13.18 -27.75 -3.65
CA THR A 235 -12.50 -27.61 -4.95
C THR A 235 -12.13 -28.95 -5.61
N GLY A 236 -12.46 -30.07 -4.97
CA GLY A 236 -12.23 -31.42 -5.48
C GLY A 236 -10.76 -31.86 -5.44
N PRO A 237 -10.46 -33.09 -5.97
CA PRO A 237 -9.15 -33.72 -5.77
C PRO A 237 -7.99 -33.07 -6.54
N ASN A 238 -8.28 -32.24 -7.53
CA ASN A 238 -7.28 -31.45 -8.27
C ASN A 238 -7.30 -29.96 -7.90
N GLY A 239 -8.08 -29.58 -6.88
CA GLY A 239 -8.20 -28.23 -6.40
C GLY A 239 -7.21 -27.88 -5.31
N LEU A 240 -7.63 -27.00 -4.41
CA LEU A 240 -6.81 -26.50 -3.32
C LEU A 240 -6.56 -27.57 -2.26
N GLU A 241 -5.36 -27.59 -1.70
CA GLU A 241 -4.93 -28.58 -0.72
C GLU A 241 -4.49 -27.93 0.58
N SER A 242 -4.82 -28.56 1.71
CA SER A 242 -4.25 -28.21 3.00
C SER A 242 -2.86 -28.82 3.15
N LEU A 243 -1.95 -28.11 3.76
CA LEU A 243 -0.69 -28.71 4.19
C LEU A 243 -0.98 -29.85 5.20
N VAL A 244 -0.10 -30.84 5.25
CA VAL A 244 -0.24 -32.00 6.11
C VAL A 244 0.80 -31.91 7.25
N ILE A 245 0.32 -31.92 8.50
CA ILE A 245 1.18 -32.05 9.68
C ILE A 245 1.13 -33.50 10.16
N PRO A 246 2.26 -34.23 10.13
CA PRO A 246 2.32 -35.58 10.67
C PRO A 246 1.82 -35.64 12.12
N GLY A 247 0.87 -36.54 12.40
CA GLY A 247 0.29 -36.70 13.74
C GLY A 247 -0.87 -35.74 14.08
N ASN A 248 -1.21 -34.79 13.19
CA ASN A 248 -2.36 -33.89 13.37
C ASN A 248 -3.22 -33.81 12.09
N PRO A 249 -4.00 -34.86 11.73
CA PRO A 249 -4.77 -34.88 10.50
C PRO A 249 -5.99 -33.93 10.50
N SER A 250 -6.37 -33.39 11.64
CA SER A 250 -7.48 -32.42 11.75
C SER A 250 -7.05 -30.97 11.54
N TYR A 251 -5.74 -30.71 11.46
CA TYR A 251 -5.23 -29.38 11.20
C TYR A 251 -5.45 -29.00 9.73
N VAL A 252 -6.05 -27.83 9.49
CA VAL A 252 -6.33 -27.31 8.14
C VAL A 252 -5.63 -25.97 7.98
N ASP A 253 -4.78 -25.89 6.96
CA ASP A 253 -4.04 -24.67 6.58
C ASP A 253 -3.82 -24.69 5.07
N VAL A 254 -4.62 -23.90 4.35
CA VAL A 254 -4.67 -23.85 2.88
C VAL A 254 -4.04 -22.55 2.42
N ARG A 255 -2.74 -22.57 2.13
CA ARG A 255 -1.95 -21.38 1.80
C ARG A 255 -1.93 -21.12 0.30
N ILE A 256 -2.71 -20.14 -0.13
CA ILE A 256 -2.84 -19.77 -1.54
C ILE A 256 -2.25 -18.38 -1.76
N ASN A 257 -1.51 -18.24 -2.87
CA ASN A 257 -0.93 -16.97 -3.30
C ASN A 257 -0.83 -16.89 -4.84
N SER A 258 -0.25 -15.81 -5.37
CA SER A 258 0.05 -15.65 -6.80
C SER A 258 -1.15 -15.75 -7.74
N PRO A 259 -2.30 -15.16 -7.49
CA PRO A 259 -3.42 -15.28 -8.41
C PRO A 259 -3.18 -14.50 -9.70
N ALA A 260 -3.19 -15.18 -10.85
CA ALA A 260 -3.01 -14.55 -12.15
C ALA A 260 -3.89 -15.19 -13.22
N PHE A 261 -4.52 -14.39 -14.07
CA PHE A 261 -5.29 -14.87 -15.21
C PHE A 261 -4.42 -15.00 -16.45
N ASP A 262 -4.60 -16.11 -17.17
CA ASP A 262 -4.05 -16.24 -18.51
C ASP A 262 -4.98 -15.63 -19.58
N LYS A 263 -4.56 -15.68 -20.85
CA LYS A 263 -5.32 -15.14 -21.99
C LYS A 263 -6.59 -15.93 -22.30
N GLU A 264 -6.66 -17.17 -21.88
CA GLU A 264 -7.78 -18.05 -22.04
C GLU A 264 -8.82 -17.89 -20.90
N GLY A 265 -8.54 -17.06 -19.91
CA GLY A 265 -9.43 -16.81 -18.77
C GLY A 265 -9.31 -17.85 -17.65
N ASN A 266 -8.25 -18.66 -17.65
CA ASN A 266 -7.98 -19.55 -16.54
C ASN A 266 -7.27 -18.79 -15.42
N LEU A 267 -7.66 -19.04 -14.18
CA LEU A 267 -7.02 -18.47 -12.99
C LEU A 267 -5.96 -19.42 -12.46
N TRP A 268 -4.71 -19.00 -12.51
CA TRP A 268 -3.56 -19.68 -11.95
C TRP A 268 -3.28 -19.18 -10.54
N VAL A 269 -2.95 -20.11 -9.62
CA VAL A 269 -2.55 -19.81 -8.24
C VAL A 269 -1.46 -20.76 -7.79
N THR A 270 -0.74 -20.40 -6.75
CA THR A 270 0.19 -21.29 -6.05
C THR A 270 -0.40 -21.72 -4.72
N ASN A 271 -0.15 -22.98 -4.34
CA ASN A 271 -0.52 -23.58 -3.08
C ASN A 271 0.77 -24.01 -2.35
N ALA A 272 1.11 -23.30 -1.27
CA ALA A 272 2.36 -23.55 -0.55
C ALA A 272 2.30 -24.84 0.29
N PHE A 273 3.46 -25.47 0.53
CA PHE A 273 3.67 -26.65 1.38
C PHE A 273 2.93 -27.92 0.90
N VAL A 274 2.63 -28.02 -0.38
CA VAL A 274 2.01 -29.20 -1.00
C VAL A 274 2.78 -29.60 -2.26
N ASP A 275 2.73 -30.88 -2.63
CA ASP A 275 3.44 -31.40 -3.81
C ASP A 275 2.91 -30.81 -5.11
N LYS A 276 1.58 -30.76 -5.24
CA LYS A 276 0.92 -30.16 -6.39
C LYS A 276 0.77 -28.66 -6.21
N ALA A 277 1.87 -27.95 -6.15
CA ALA A 277 1.92 -26.54 -5.75
C ALA A 277 1.37 -25.57 -6.80
N ILE A 278 1.29 -25.91 -8.07
CA ILE A 278 0.69 -25.06 -9.11
C ILE A 278 -0.74 -25.54 -9.37
N LYS A 279 -1.70 -24.64 -9.22
CA LYS A 279 -3.12 -24.89 -9.42
C LYS A 279 -3.69 -24.00 -10.50
N VAL A 280 -4.66 -24.50 -11.24
CA VAL A 280 -5.44 -23.69 -12.17
C VAL A 280 -6.93 -23.99 -12.03
N LEU A 281 -7.70 -22.93 -11.88
CA LEU A 281 -9.15 -22.94 -12.08
C LEU A 281 -9.40 -22.54 -13.53
N GLN A 282 -9.78 -23.50 -14.34
CA GLN A 282 -10.07 -23.28 -15.76
C GLN A 282 -11.33 -22.44 -15.94
N ALA A 283 -11.44 -21.74 -17.06
CA ALA A 283 -12.61 -20.92 -17.39
C ALA A 283 -13.94 -21.69 -17.39
N ASN A 284 -13.89 -23.02 -17.58
CA ASN A 284 -15.03 -23.92 -17.49
C ASN A 284 -15.40 -24.35 -16.05
N GLY A 285 -14.66 -23.85 -15.03
CA GLY A 285 -14.87 -24.15 -13.61
C GLY A 285 -14.17 -25.41 -13.11
N GLN A 286 -13.41 -26.13 -13.93
CA GLN A 286 -12.67 -27.33 -13.52
C GLN A 286 -11.31 -26.97 -12.94
N TRP A 287 -10.88 -27.70 -11.88
CA TRP A 287 -9.57 -27.57 -11.30
C TRP A 287 -8.58 -28.57 -11.90
N GLN A 288 -7.37 -28.12 -12.11
CA GLN A 288 -6.21 -28.94 -12.46
C GLN A 288 -5.00 -28.49 -11.63
N SER A 289 -4.12 -29.46 -11.33
CA SER A 289 -2.92 -29.18 -10.53
C SER A 289 -1.68 -29.83 -11.14
N TYR A 290 -0.51 -29.20 -10.88
CA TYR A 290 0.78 -29.64 -11.39
C TYR A 290 1.76 -29.83 -10.24
N ASN A 291 2.48 -30.93 -10.29
CA ASN A 291 3.39 -31.36 -9.25
C ASN A 291 4.80 -30.76 -9.46
N LEU A 292 5.39 -30.27 -8.39
CA LEU A 292 6.78 -29.76 -8.35
C LEU A 292 7.77 -30.79 -7.76
N SER A 293 7.33 -31.99 -7.40
CA SER A 293 8.23 -33.05 -6.89
C SER A 293 9.30 -33.39 -7.94
N GLY A 294 10.57 -33.34 -7.50
CA GLY A 294 11.70 -33.54 -8.40
C GLY A 294 12.07 -32.34 -9.29
N ILE A 295 11.31 -31.24 -9.20
CA ILE A 295 11.59 -29.98 -9.93
C ILE A 295 12.32 -29.00 -8.99
N THR A 296 11.86 -28.86 -7.74
CA THR A 296 12.49 -28.02 -6.74
C THR A 296 13.05 -28.83 -5.58
N THR A 297 14.05 -28.29 -4.90
CA THR A 297 14.70 -28.93 -3.74
C THR A 297 14.00 -28.58 -2.41
N HIS A 298 13.18 -27.55 -2.39
CA HIS A 298 12.54 -27.02 -1.18
C HIS A 298 11.02 -27.20 -1.17
N LEU A 299 10.51 -28.21 -1.85
CA LEU A 299 9.06 -28.42 -2.02
C LEU A 299 8.30 -28.44 -0.68
N ALA A 300 8.81 -29.15 0.32
CA ALA A 300 8.21 -29.24 1.66
C ALA A 300 8.15 -27.89 2.41
N THR A 301 8.91 -26.91 1.96
CA THR A 301 8.94 -25.53 2.48
C THR A 301 8.67 -24.51 1.38
N GLY A 302 8.13 -24.96 0.25
CA GLY A 302 7.84 -24.13 -0.93
C GLY A 302 6.90 -22.97 -0.61
N ARG A 303 7.33 -21.77 -0.92
CA ARG A 303 6.62 -20.50 -0.69
C ARG A 303 6.79 -19.64 -1.91
N TYR A 304 5.71 -19.06 -2.38
CA TYR A 304 5.65 -18.42 -3.69
C TYR A 304 5.05 -17.03 -3.57
N ASN A 305 5.57 -16.07 -4.34
CA ASN A 305 5.03 -14.73 -4.46
C ASN A 305 4.28 -14.54 -5.79
N ALA A 306 3.78 -13.32 -6.04
CA ALA A 306 2.98 -13.00 -7.21
C ALA A 306 3.66 -13.42 -8.52
N MET A 307 3.00 -14.29 -9.30
CA MET A 307 3.50 -14.74 -10.59
C MET A 307 3.19 -13.76 -11.72
N ALA A 308 4.00 -13.77 -12.75
CA ALA A 308 3.69 -13.16 -14.03
C ALA A 308 3.45 -14.24 -15.09
N ILE A 309 2.47 -14.02 -15.97
CA ILE A 309 2.19 -14.92 -17.11
C ILE A 309 2.55 -14.19 -18.40
N ASP A 310 3.43 -14.78 -19.19
CA ASP A 310 3.87 -14.17 -20.45
C ASP A 310 2.92 -14.40 -21.63
N LYS A 311 3.24 -13.80 -22.77
CA LYS A 311 2.45 -13.93 -23.99
C LYS A 311 2.32 -15.38 -24.50
N ASN A 312 3.24 -16.27 -24.13
CA ASN A 312 3.26 -17.68 -24.51
C ASN A 312 2.51 -18.56 -23.51
N GLY A 313 2.02 -17.97 -22.41
CA GLY A 313 1.36 -18.64 -21.31
C GLY A 313 2.33 -19.28 -20.32
N THR A 314 3.63 -18.95 -20.34
CA THR A 314 4.58 -19.39 -19.32
C THR A 314 4.34 -18.64 -18.03
N LYS A 315 4.23 -19.35 -16.92
CA LYS A 315 4.10 -18.84 -15.55
C LYS A 315 5.48 -18.67 -14.97
N TRP A 316 5.81 -17.43 -14.60
CA TRP A 316 7.07 -17.05 -13.95
C TRP A 316 6.78 -16.84 -12.48
N ILE A 317 7.18 -17.80 -11.65
CA ILE A 317 6.77 -17.91 -10.25
C ILE A 317 7.98 -17.59 -9.36
N PRO A 318 7.99 -16.46 -8.66
CA PRO A 318 9.01 -16.18 -7.64
C PRO A 318 8.88 -17.15 -6.48
N ALA A 319 9.99 -17.72 -6.04
CA ALA A 319 10.05 -18.69 -4.94
C ALA A 319 11.04 -18.24 -3.86
N TYR A 320 10.74 -18.55 -2.62
CA TYR A 320 11.52 -18.09 -1.46
C TYR A 320 12.94 -18.67 -1.42
N ASN A 321 13.09 -19.97 -1.77
CA ASN A 321 14.40 -20.65 -1.69
C ASN A 321 14.85 -21.25 -3.04
N ASP A 322 13.99 -21.22 -4.06
CA ASP A 322 14.25 -21.85 -5.35
C ASP A 322 14.41 -20.84 -6.50
N GLY A 323 14.55 -19.54 -6.18
CA GLY A 323 14.71 -18.50 -7.20
C GLY A 323 13.43 -18.26 -8.00
N ILE A 324 13.41 -18.63 -9.28
CA ILE A 324 12.26 -18.54 -10.17
C ILE A 324 11.93 -19.90 -10.74
N ILE A 325 10.67 -20.29 -10.70
CA ILE A 325 10.14 -21.47 -11.37
C ILE A 325 9.37 -21.00 -12.60
N ALA A 326 9.89 -21.27 -13.77
CA ALA A 326 9.18 -21.07 -15.04
C ALA A 326 8.45 -22.36 -15.41
N PHE A 327 7.15 -22.26 -15.71
CA PHE A 327 6.30 -23.41 -16.04
C PHE A 327 5.37 -23.12 -17.22
N ASN A 328 5.26 -24.09 -18.13
CA ASN A 328 4.28 -24.01 -19.21
C ASN A 328 3.73 -25.42 -19.56
N GLU A 329 2.43 -25.62 -19.35
CA GLU A 329 1.73 -26.86 -19.61
C GLU A 329 1.60 -27.17 -21.10
N LYS A 330 1.58 -26.15 -21.95
CA LYS A 330 1.44 -26.28 -23.40
C LYS A 330 2.69 -26.87 -24.07
N PHE A 331 3.83 -26.85 -23.36
CA PHE A 331 5.11 -27.38 -23.80
C PHE A 331 5.47 -28.68 -23.04
N SER A 332 4.58 -29.66 -23.04
CA SER A 332 4.75 -30.96 -22.36
C SER A 332 5.05 -30.80 -20.85
N ASN A 333 4.41 -29.85 -20.18
CA ASN A 333 4.65 -29.51 -18.78
C ASN A 333 6.13 -29.13 -18.51
N LYS A 334 6.74 -28.37 -19.40
CA LYS A 334 8.13 -27.93 -19.26
C LYS A 334 8.30 -27.05 -18.02
N PHE A 335 9.36 -27.36 -17.26
CA PHE A 335 9.83 -26.55 -16.15
C PHE A 335 11.29 -26.11 -16.39
N ILE A 336 11.61 -24.89 -15.98
CA ILE A 336 12.99 -24.42 -15.81
C ILE A 336 13.05 -23.71 -14.46
N VAL A 337 13.98 -24.15 -13.60
CA VAL A 337 14.29 -23.47 -12.33
C VAL A 337 15.55 -22.64 -12.53
N THR A 338 15.46 -21.37 -12.19
CA THR A 338 16.52 -20.39 -12.34
C THR A 338 16.86 -19.83 -10.95
N ASN A 339 18.02 -20.17 -10.41
CA ASN A 339 18.42 -19.85 -9.04
C ASN A 339 19.87 -19.37 -8.94
N GLN A 340 20.43 -19.30 -7.72
CA GLN A 340 21.79 -18.85 -7.48
C GLN A 340 22.84 -19.79 -8.08
N ASP A 341 22.57 -21.09 -8.12
CA ASP A 341 23.55 -22.10 -8.50
C ASP A 341 23.72 -22.20 -10.04
N ASN A 342 22.67 -21.88 -10.80
CA ASN A 342 22.66 -22.08 -12.25
C ASN A 342 22.50 -20.81 -13.09
N ALA A 343 22.26 -19.63 -12.49
CA ALA A 343 21.81 -18.49 -13.30
C ALA A 343 22.19 -17.10 -12.81
N ASN A 344 23.20 -16.94 -12.02
CA ASN A 344 23.67 -15.62 -11.54
C ASN A 344 22.57 -14.78 -10.83
N ILE A 345 21.58 -15.41 -10.19
CA ILE A 345 20.64 -14.73 -9.30
C ILE A 345 21.36 -14.40 -7.99
N PRO A 346 21.31 -13.13 -7.50
CA PRO A 346 22.14 -12.72 -6.36
C PRO A 346 21.59 -13.20 -5.01
N SER A 347 20.36 -13.73 -4.96
CA SER A 347 19.71 -14.24 -3.76
C SER A 347 18.80 -15.41 -4.09
N ALA A 348 18.75 -16.43 -3.24
CA ALA A 348 17.77 -17.51 -3.35
C ALA A 348 16.32 -17.01 -3.19
N VAL A 349 16.14 -15.84 -2.53
CA VAL A 349 14.83 -15.23 -2.30
C VAL A 349 14.54 -14.25 -3.41
N VAL A 350 13.59 -14.61 -4.27
CA VAL A 350 13.02 -13.74 -5.30
C VAL A 350 11.67 -13.23 -4.81
N ASN A 351 11.55 -11.89 -4.70
CA ASN A 351 10.36 -11.23 -4.17
C ASN A 351 9.31 -10.95 -5.24
N CYS A 352 9.73 -10.53 -6.43
CA CYS A 352 8.81 -10.13 -7.47
C CYS A 352 9.39 -10.36 -8.87
N VAL A 353 8.51 -10.45 -9.85
CA VAL A 353 8.83 -10.48 -11.27
C VAL A 353 7.87 -9.60 -12.06
N ALA A 354 8.38 -8.93 -13.09
CA ALA A 354 7.56 -8.15 -14.01
C ALA A 354 8.01 -8.38 -15.45
N ILE A 355 7.05 -8.62 -16.34
CA ILE A 355 7.31 -8.76 -17.77
C ILE A 355 7.10 -7.41 -18.43
N ASP A 356 8.12 -6.92 -19.11
CA ASP A 356 8.04 -5.63 -19.77
C ASP A 356 7.45 -5.71 -21.20
N ASN A 357 7.10 -4.57 -21.76
CA ASN A 357 6.47 -4.48 -23.09
C ASN A 357 7.40 -4.96 -24.24
N ARG A 358 8.67 -5.26 -23.94
CA ARG A 358 9.67 -5.82 -24.87
C ARG A 358 9.96 -7.29 -24.59
N ASN A 359 9.11 -7.98 -23.80
CA ASN A 359 9.26 -9.36 -23.40
C ASN A 359 10.53 -9.69 -22.58
N LYS A 360 11.06 -8.71 -21.85
CA LYS A 360 12.09 -8.97 -20.85
C LYS A 360 11.43 -9.28 -19.52
N LEU A 361 12.00 -10.20 -18.75
CA LEU A 361 11.59 -10.47 -17.39
C LEU A 361 12.52 -9.71 -16.43
N TRP A 362 11.95 -8.81 -15.67
CA TRP A 362 12.61 -8.09 -14.58
C TRP A 362 12.38 -8.86 -13.29
N ILE A 363 13.45 -9.07 -12.52
CA ILE A 363 13.50 -9.98 -11.38
C ILE A 363 14.00 -9.21 -10.18
N GLY A 364 13.13 -8.97 -9.20
CA GLY A 364 13.46 -8.33 -7.94
C GLY A 364 13.81 -9.37 -6.87
N THR A 365 15.01 -9.27 -6.30
CA THR A 365 15.47 -10.18 -5.26
C THR A 365 15.80 -9.45 -3.96
N MET A 366 16.09 -10.19 -2.89
CA MET A 366 16.59 -9.62 -1.62
C MET A 366 17.98 -8.99 -1.73
N ALA A 367 18.70 -9.19 -2.84
CA ALA A 367 20.07 -8.69 -3.02
C ALA A 367 20.31 -8.00 -4.38
N GLY A 368 19.25 -7.46 -4.98
CA GLY A 368 19.34 -6.65 -6.20
C GLY A 368 18.48 -7.12 -7.36
N LEU A 369 18.70 -6.49 -8.51
CA LEU A 369 17.93 -6.66 -9.73
C LEU A 369 18.65 -7.61 -10.71
N ARG A 370 17.87 -8.45 -11.41
CA ARG A 370 18.33 -9.19 -12.59
C ARG A 370 17.30 -9.08 -13.71
N VAL A 371 17.75 -9.29 -14.93
CA VAL A 371 16.89 -9.25 -16.13
C VAL A 371 17.19 -10.45 -17.03
N LEU A 372 16.15 -11.20 -17.37
CA LEU A 372 16.17 -12.14 -18.49
C LEU A 372 15.90 -11.38 -19.77
N SER A 373 16.77 -11.49 -20.75
CA SER A 373 16.73 -10.68 -21.98
C SER A 373 15.50 -10.93 -22.86
N SER A 374 14.89 -12.10 -22.77
CA SER A 374 13.62 -12.45 -23.42
C SER A 374 12.98 -13.65 -22.74
N VAL A 375 11.67 -13.56 -22.44
CA VAL A 375 10.87 -14.71 -21.95
C VAL A 375 10.78 -15.83 -22.99
N ASP A 376 10.96 -15.53 -24.27
CA ASP A 376 10.91 -16.52 -25.36
C ASP A 376 12.05 -17.57 -25.27
N LYS A 377 13.14 -17.28 -24.55
CA LYS A 377 14.22 -18.22 -24.27
C LYS A 377 13.73 -19.48 -23.56
N PHE A 378 12.67 -19.40 -22.75
CA PHE A 378 12.05 -20.56 -22.13
C PHE A 378 11.64 -21.64 -23.15
N LEU A 379 11.26 -21.26 -24.35
CA LEU A 379 10.79 -22.22 -25.37
C LEU A 379 11.92 -23.06 -25.96
N THR A 380 13.11 -22.49 -26.09
CA THR A 380 14.24 -23.06 -26.82
C THR A 380 15.38 -23.55 -25.93
N GLU A 381 15.55 -22.95 -24.75
CA GLU A 381 16.67 -23.24 -23.86
C GLU A 381 16.26 -24.20 -22.73
N THR A 382 17.23 -24.90 -22.16
CA THR A 382 17.07 -25.79 -20.99
C THR A 382 17.46 -25.10 -19.69
N GLU A 383 18.27 -24.06 -19.78
CA GLU A 383 18.71 -23.21 -18.67
C GLU A 383 18.58 -21.74 -19.09
N LEU A 384 18.33 -20.87 -18.14
CA LEU A 384 18.13 -19.45 -18.40
C LEU A 384 19.18 -18.61 -17.67
N GLU A 385 19.89 -17.76 -18.40
CA GLU A 385 20.82 -16.81 -17.85
C GLU A 385 20.18 -15.45 -17.64
N VAL A 386 20.45 -14.85 -16.48
CA VAL A 386 19.97 -13.51 -16.12
C VAL A 386 21.16 -12.59 -15.83
N PHE A 387 20.99 -11.30 -16.12
CA PHE A 387 22.06 -10.32 -16.07
C PHE A 387 21.67 -9.09 -15.23
N PRO A 388 22.62 -8.46 -14.54
CA PRO A 388 22.41 -7.15 -13.95
C PRO A 388 22.27 -6.09 -15.04
N ILE A 389 21.67 -4.96 -14.69
CA ILE A 389 21.76 -3.73 -15.48
C ILE A 389 22.96 -2.94 -14.96
N ILE A 390 23.92 -2.66 -15.83
CA ILE A 390 25.06 -1.83 -15.48
C ILE A 390 24.75 -0.38 -15.86
N ILE A 391 24.83 0.52 -14.89
CA ILE A 391 24.66 1.96 -15.06
C ILE A 391 26.01 2.66 -14.90
N GLN A 392 26.13 3.81 -15.58
CA GLN A 392 27.30 4.68 -15.45
C GLN A 392 26.95 5.83 -14.50
N GLU A 393 27.66 5.96 -13.41
CA GLU A 393 27.51 7.09 -12.50
C GLU A 393 28.86 7.80 -12.34
N GLY A 394 29.01 8.92 -13.05
CA GLY A 394 30.32 9.55 -13.25
C GLY A 394 31.28 8.62 -14.01
N ASP A 395 32.45 8.36 -13.44
CA ASP A 395 33.46 7.47 -14.02
C ASP A 395 33.34 6.01 -13.53
N LEU A 396 32.31 5.70 -12.73
CA LEU A 396 32.11 4.37 -12.14
C LEU A 396 30.96 3.64 -12.83
N ALA A 397 31.21 2.39 -13.21
CA ALA A 397 30.18 1.45 -13.63
C ALA A 397 29.72 0.63 -12.42
N GLN A 398 28.41 0.60 -12.18
CA GLN A 398 27.83 -0.15 -11.07
C GLN A 398 26.54 -0.86 -11.47
N GLU A 399 26.17 -1.91 -10.73
CA GLU A 399 24.91 -2.58 -10.94
C GLU A 399 23.75 -1.72 -10.41
N LEU A 400 22.70 -1.55 -11.20
CA LEU A 400 21.46 -0.91 -10.76
C LEU A 400 20.87 -1.70 -9.57
N PHE A 401 20.66 -1.03 -8.44
CA PHE A 401 20.11 -1.59 -7.20
C PHE A 401 20.96 -2.73 -6.60
N TYR A 402 22.28 -2.66 -6.73
CA TYR A 402 23.21 -3.64 -6.15
C TYR A 402 22.99 -3.81 -4.64
N GLN A 403 22.84 -5.06 -4.19
CA GLN A 403 22.60 -5.44 -2.79
C GLN A 403 21.39 -4.74 -2.11
N GLN A 404 20.42 -4.24 -2.89
CA GLN A 404 19.23 -3.62 -2.35
C GLN A 404 18.03 -4.60 -2.42
N PRO A 405 17.29 -4.83 -1.32
CA PRO A 405 16.11 -5.66 -1.34
C PRO A 405 14.99 -4.98 -2.15
N ILE A 406 14.61 -5.59 -3.25
CA ILE A 406 13.50 -5.11 -4.09
C ILE A 406 12.22 -5.77 -3.59
N LEU A 407 11.19 -4.95 -3.31
CA LEU A 407 9.91 -5.41 -2.81
C LEU A 407 8.91 -5.66 -3.94
N ASP A 408 8.86 -4.72 -4.91
CA ASP A 408 7.94 -4.83 -6.04
C ASP A 408 8.46 -4.11 -7.29
N ILE A 409 7.98 -4.54 -8.47
CA ILE A 409 8.28 -3.96 -9.77
C ILE A 409 7.00 -3.87 -10.61
N ALA A 410 6.63 -2.67 -11.04
CA ALA A 410 5.51 -2.44 -11.95
C ALA A 410 5.98 -1.76 -13.23
N VAL A 411 5.43 -2.20 -14.38
CA VAL A 411 5.78 -1.68 -15.71
C VAL A 411 4.68 -0.75 -16.19
N ASP A 412 5.03 0.50 -16.51
CA ASP A 412 4.07 1.47 -17.03
C ASP A 412 3.88 1.40 -18.55
N GLY A 413 2.95 2.17 -19.07
CA GLY A 413 2.62 2.21 -20.49
C GLY A 413 3.77 2.60 -21.41
N ALA A 414 4.74 3.38 -20.92
CA ALA A 414 5.96 3.76 -21.63
C ALA A 414 7.11 2.76 -21.44
N ASN A 415 6.82 1.59 -20.91
CA ASN A 415 7.81 0.56 -20.59
C ASN A 415 8.86 0.99 -19.55
N ARG A 416 8.59 2.04 -18.75
CA ARG A 416 9.41 2.41 -17.61
C ARG A 416 9.07 1.49 -16.44
N LYS A 417 9.96 1.35 -15.46
CA LYS A 417 9.76 0.48 -14.32
C LYS A 417 9.73 1.28 -13.04
N TRP A 418 8.62 1.16 -12.34
CA TRP A 418 8.52 1.54 -10.95
C TRP A 418 9.07 0.41 -10.10
N VAL A 419 10.06 0.71 -9.28
CA VAL A 419 10.76 -0.28 -8.44
C VAL A 419 10.75 0.20 -7.00
N SER A 420 10.18 -0.58 -6.11
CA SER A 420 10.22 -0.30 -4.68
C SER A 420 11.39 -1.05 -4.01
N ILE A 421 12.04 -0.36 -3.08
CA ILE A 421 13.20 -0.86 -2.34
C ILE A 421 12.90 -0.75 -0.85
N ALA A 422 13.19 -1.81 -0.10
CA ALA A 422 13.02 -1.81 1.35
C ALA A 422 13.77 -0.63 1.97
N ASP A 423 13.08 0.16 2.81
CA ASP A 423 13.55 1.38 3.44
C ASP A 423 14.09 2.47 2.48
N GLY A 424 14.07 2.22 1.16
CA GLY A 424 14.60 3.10 0.12
C GLY A 424 13.58 3.98 -0.59
N GLY A 425 12.29 3.69 -0.44
CA GLY A 425 11.21 4.31 -1.19
C GLY A 425 10.98 3.69 -2.56
N VAL A 426 10.55 4.48 -3.53
CA VAL A 426 10.20 4.00 -4.87
C VAL A 426 10.96 4.79 -5.94
N PHE A 427 11.41 4.10 -6.98
CA PHE A 427 12.17 4.63 -8.10
C PHE A 427 11.40 4.41 -9.38
N LEU A 428 11.38 5.41 -10.26
CA LEU A 428 11.03 5.24 -11.67
C LEU A 428 12.29 5.23 -12.51
N VAL A 429 12.57 4.12 -13.17
CA VAL A 429 13.69 4.01 -14.09
C VAL A 429 13.23 3.98 -15.54
N SER A 430 14.12 4.40 -16.45
CA SER A 430 13.89 4.38 -17.91
C SER A 430 13.55 2.97 -18.41
N SER A 431 13.06 2.87 -19.64
CA SER A 431 12.64 1.60 -20.24
C SER A 431 13.75 0.54 -20.33
N ASP A 432 15.00 0.97 -20.37
CA ASP A 432 16.21 0.14 -20.38
C ASP A 432 16.89 0.03 -18.99
N GLY A 433 16.43 0.83 -18.00
CA GLY A 433 16.98 0.88 -16.67
C GLY A 433 18.26 1.72 -16.52
N GLN A 434 18.68 2.43 -17.57
CA GLN A 434 19.94 3.19 -17.56
C GLN A 434 19.84 4.53 -16.81
N GLN A 435 18.63 5.04 -16.60
CA GLN A 435 18.39 6.33 -15.97
C GLN A 435 17.34 6.21 -14.88
N THR A 436 17.59 6.83 -13.73
CA THR A 436 16.56 7.09 -12.72
C THR A 436 15.86 8.39 -13.06
N LEU A 437 14.56 8.30 -13.35
CA LEU A 437 13.72 9.43 -13.74
C LEU A 437 13.09 10.12 -12.52
N TYR A 438 12.60 9.32 -11.55
CA TYR A 438 12.07 9.79 -10.27
C TYR A 438 12.58 8.92 -9.13
N ARG A 439 12.73 9.53 -7.97
CA ARG A 439 12.92 8.85 -6.69
C ARG A 439 12.02 9.52 -5.67
N PHE A 440 11.13 8.74 -5.06
CA PHE A 440 10.25 9.21 -4.00
C PHE A 440 10.56 8.48 -2.69
N ASP A 441 10.73 9.27 -1.65
CA ASP A 441 10.83 8.81 -0.27
C ASP A 441 10.02 9.73 0.66
N LYS A 442 9.88 9.38 1.94
CA LYS A 442 9.11 10.16 2.93
C LYS A 442 9.65 11.58 3.18
N ASN A 443 10.87 11.91 2.74
CA ASN A 443 11.50 13.20 2.99
C ASN A 443 11.31 14.16 1.80
N ASN A 444 11.10 13.63 0.61
CA ASN A 444 10.98 14.42 -0.62
C ASN A 444 9.60 14.33 -1.29
N SER A 445 8.68 13.54 -0.73
CA SER A 445 7.36 13.29 -1.31
C SER A 445 6.30 13.05 -0.22
N PRO A 446 4.99 13.00 -0.56
CA PRO A 446 3.92 12.63 0.36
C PRO A 446 3.89 11.16 0.79
N LEU A 447 4.87 10.32 0.42
CA LEU A 447 4.91 8.93 0.85
C LEU A 447 4.87 8.84 2.38
N PRO A 448 3.91 8.09 2.97
CA PRO A 448 3.82 7.97 4.42
C PRO A 448 4.91 7.06 5.02
N SER A 449 5.52 6.23 4.19
CA SER A 449 6.61 5.31 4.54
C SER A 449 7.52 5.06 3.34
N ASN A 450 8.79 4.74 3.62
CA ASN A 450 9.73 4.26 2.59
C ASN A 450 9.51 2.79 2.20
N ASN A 451 8.71 2.04 2.96
CA ASN A 451 8.37 0.66 2.64
C ASN A 451 7.11 0.63 1.78
N VAL A 452 7.31 0.71 0.46
CA VAL A 452 6.25 0.52 -0.53
C VAL A 452 6.19 -0.97 -0.85
N VAL A 453 5.14 -1.64 -0.39
CA VAL A 453 4.99 -3.10 -0.45
C VAL A 453 4.33 -3.58 -1.73
N ASP A 454 3.61 -2.69 -2.42
CA ASP A 454 2.91 -3.02 -3.66
C ASP A 454 2.70 -1.76 -4.52
N ILE A 455 2.84 -1.90 -5.83
CA ILE A 455 2.71 -0.83 -6.82
C ILE A 455 1.68 -1.24 -7.87
N GLU A 456 0.57 -0.53 -7.92
CA GLU A 456 -0.46 -0.78 -8.93
C GLU A 456 -0.59 0.41 -9.88
N ILE A 457 -0.71 0.14 -11.17
CA ILE A 457 -0.81 1.16 -12.21
C ILE A 457 -2.15 1.09 -12.90
N ASP A 458 -2.92 2.17 -12.85
CA ASP A 458 -4.08 2.34 -13.72
C ASP A 458 -3.60 2.65 -15.15
N GLY A 459 -3.61 1.64 -16.02
CA GLY A 459 -3.16 1.79 -17.40
C GLY A 459 -4.02 2.75 -18.23
N ILE A 460 -5.21 3.13 -17.78
CA ILE A 460 -6.11 4.07 -18.47
C ILE A 460 -5.74 5.51 -18.13
N SER A 461 -5.64 5.83 -16.85
CA SER A 461 -5.32 7.20 -16.39
C SER A 461 -3.81 7.48 -16.30
N GLY A 462 -2.99 6.44 -16.22
CA GLY A 462 -1.57 6.54 -15.89
C GLY A 462 -1.32 6.81 -14.40
N GLU A 463 -2.33 6.78 -13.55
CA GLU A 463 -2.19 6.94 -12.11
C GLU A 463 -1.50 5.72 -11.50
N VAL A 464 -0.50 5.97 -10.67
CA VAL A 464 0.28 4.93 -9.99
C VAL A 464 -0.04 4.98 -8.51
N PHE A 465 -0.46 3.88 -7.95
CA PHE A 465 -0.78 3.74 -6.54
C PHE A 465 0.36 3.06 -5.80
N PHE A 466 0.75 3.61 -4.67
CA PHE A 466 1.77 3.08 -3.78
C PHE A 466 1.12 2.65 -2.48
N ALA A 467 1.08 1.35 -2.24
CA ALA A 467 0.65 0.76 -0.98
C ALA A 467 1.84 0.69 -0.02
N THR A 468 1.69 1.23 1.17
CA THR A 468 2.73 1.21 2.20
C THR A 468 2.22 0.61 3.51
N ASP A 469 3.12 0.29 4.42
CA ASP A 469 2.81 -0.11 5.79
C ASP A 469 2.14 1.00 6.63
N LYS A 470 1.99 2.23 6.08
CA LYS A 470 1.42 3.41 6.77
C LYS A 470 0.36 4.17 5.99
N GLY A 471 -0.10 3.63 4.87
CA GLY A 471 -1.15 4.22 4.06
C GLY A 471 -0.93 4.05 2.57
N ILE A 472 -1.89 4.54 1.80
CA ILE A 472 -1.89 4.51 0.34
C ILE A 472 -1.79 5.94 -0.16
N VAL A 473 -0.93 6.16 -1.13
CA VAL A 473 -0.87 7.41 -1.90
C VAL A 473 -0.86 7.09 -3.38
N SER A 474 -1.27 8.05 -4.20
CA SER A 474 -1.14 7.93 -5.65
C SER A 474 -0.33 9.07 -6.24
N PHE A 475 0.27 8.78 -7.38
CA PHE A 475 0.98 9.73 -8.23
C PHE A 475 0.34 9.72 -9.60
N LEU A 476 -0.07 10.87 -10.10
CA LEU A 476 -0.57 10.99 -11.47
C LEU A 476 0.61 10.92 -12.43
N GLY A 477 0.84 9.71 -12.94
CA GLY A 477 1.91 9.44 -13.90
C GLY A 477 1.66 10.08 -15.27
N THR A 478 2.68 10.03 -16.10
CA THR A 478 2.70 10.68 -17.42
C THR A 478 2.51 9.68 -18.55
N SER A 479 2.31 8.39 -18.25
CA SER A 479 2.22 7.33 -19.25
C SER A 479 1.01 6.44 -19.04
N THR A 480 0.21 6.32 -20.11
CA THR A 480 -0.92 5.39 -20.17
C THR A 480 -0.55 4.19 -21.04
N LYS A 481 -1.33 3.11 -20.91
CA LYS A 481 -1.21 1.95 -21.79
C LYS A 481 -1.49 2.37 -23.23
N PRO A 482 -0.69 1.92 -24.24
CA PRO A 482 -0.93 2.25 -25.62
C PRO A 482 -2.26 1.68 -26.11
N SER A 483 -2.98 2.44 -26.92
CA SER A 483 -4.17 2.03 -27.62
C SER A 483 -3.84 1.11 -28.81
N ASN A 484 -4.81 0.32 -29.25
CA ASN A 484 -4.65 -0.52 -30.44
C ASN A 484 -4.83 0.26 -31.76
N SER A 485 -5.42 1.45 -31.68
CA SER A 485 -5.68 2.33 -32.85
C SER A 485 -5.65 3.79 -32.38
N LEU A 486 -5.60 4.70 -33.35
CA LEU A 486 -5.65 6.16 -33.12
C LEU A 486 -7.08 6.73 -33.18
N SER A 487 -8.14 5.88 -33.12
CA SER A 487 -9.54 6.31 -33.23
C SER A 487 -10.01 7.22 -32.09
N ASP A 488 -9.42 7.07 -30.90
CA ASP A 488 -9.88 7.72 -29.67
C ASP A 488 -8.83 8.69 -29.11
N VAL A 489 -8.05 9.31 -30.01
CA VAL A 489 -7.06 10.32 -29.59
C VAL A 489 -7.76 11.59 -29.13
N PHE A 490 -7.37 12.09 -27.96
CA PHE A 490 -7.90 13.34 -27.41
C PHE A 490 -6.82 14.16 -26.72
N VAL A 491 -7.07 15.47 -26.61
CA VAL A 491 -6.13 16.46 -26.07
C VAL A 491 -6.76 17.16 -24.88
N TYR A 492 -6.01 17.29 -23.79
CA TYR A 492 -6.48 18.01 -22.60
C TYR A 492 -5.34 18.70 -21.83
N PRO A 493 -5.60 19.86 -21.17
CA PRO A 493 -6.83 20.64 -21.28
C PRO A 493 -7.01 21.23 -22.69
N ASN A 494 -8.25 21.29 -23.15
CA ASN A 494 -8.62 21.95 -24.40
C ASN A 494 -9.93 22.71 -24.19
N PRO A 495 -9.93 24.07 -24.22
CA PRO A 495 -8.78 24.94 -24.52
C PRO A 495 -7.80 25.09 -23.35
N VAL A 496 -6.55 25.42 -23.67
CA VAL A 496 -5.54 25.85 -22.68
C VAL A 496 -5.83 27.30 -22.29
N ARG A 497 -6.11 27.54 -21.01
CA ARG A 497 -6.39 28.88 -20.49
C ARG A 497 -5.09 29.65 -20.19
N PRO A 498 -5.08 30.99 -20.24
CA PRO A 498 -3.87 31.80 -20.06
C PRO A 498 -3.10 31.55 -18.75
N ASN A 499 -3.82 31.17 -17.68
CA ASN A 499 -3.23 30.93 -16.37
C ASN A 499 -2.95 29.44 -16.08
N PHE A 500 -3.03 28.58 -17.10
CA PHE A 500 -2.75 27.16 -16.94
C PHE A 500 -1.26 26.93 -16.63
N VAL A 501 -1.02 26.14 -15.58
CA VAL A 501 0.32 25.68 -15.20
C VAL A 501 0.35 24.17 -15.35
N GLY A 502 1.24 23.66 -16.20
CA GLY A 502 1.37 22.24 -16.50
C GLY A 502 1.55 21.98 -17.99
N THR A 503 1.51 20.71 -18.35
CA THR A 503 1.65 20.23 -19.73
C THR A 503 0.30 19.89 -20.35
N VAL A 504 0.17 20.10 -21.65
CA VAL A 504 -0.95 19.57 -22.44
C VAL A 504 -0.68 18.10 -22.72
N LYS A 505 -1.66 17.26 -22.46
CA LYS A 505 -1.57 15.81 -22.70
C LYS A 505 -2.32 15.43 -23.95
N ILE A 506 -1.71 14.59 -24.76
CA ILE A 506 -2.34 13.96 -25.94
C ILE A 506 -2.37 12.47 -25.64
N SER A 507 -3.58 11.93 -25.42
CA SER A 507 -3.82 10.55 -24.96
C SER A 507 -4.60 9.75 -26.01
N GLY A 508 -4.66 8.42 -25.84
CA GLY A 508 -5.27 7.50 -26.81
C GLY A 508 -4.34 7.12 -27.96
N LEU A 509 -3.03 7.36 -27.80
CA LEU A 509 -2.03 7.05 -28.83
C LEU A 509 -1.69 5.55 -28.86
N THR A 510 -1.28 5.06 -30.01
CA THR A 510 -0.58 3.78 -30.14
C THR A 510 0.87 3.93 -29.70
N ASP A 511 1.55 2.84 -29.36
CA ASP A 511 3.00 2.89 -29.13
C ASP A 511 3.72 3.35 -30.41
N LYS A 512 4.74 4.20 -30.25
CA LYS A 512 5.53 4.78 -31.34
C LYS A 512 4.73 5.59 -32.37
N ALA A 513 3.62 6.18 -31.99
CA ALA A 513 2.93 7.14 -32.85
C ALA A 513 3.78 8.40 -33.01
N ASN A 514 3.98 8.86 -34.26
CA ASN A 514 4.58 10.16 -34.52
C ASN A 514 3.53 11.25 -34.33
N VAL A 515 3.77 12.17 -33.41
CA VAL A 515 2.87 13.28 -33.06
C VAL A 515 3.50 14.59 -33.49
N LYS A 516 2.78 15.33 -34.31
CA LYS A 516 3.17 16.67 -34.77
C LYS A 516 2.11 17.67 -34.34
N ILE A 517 2.54 18.74 -33.70
CA ILE A 517 1.72 19.89 -33.33
C ILE A 517 2.12 21.04 -34.24
N THR A 518 1.15 21.62 -34.94
CA THR A 518 1.37 22.74 -35.87
C THR A 518 0.53 23.94 -35.45
N ASP A 519 0.93 25.12 -35.88
CA ASP A 519 0.08 26.29 -35.85
C ASP A 519 -1.05 26.19 -36.91
N ILE A 520 -1.91 27.21 -36.98
CA ILE A 520 -3.04 27.24 -37.91
C ILE A 520 -2.59 27.34 -39.36
N GLU A 521 -1.35 27.77 -39.64
CA GLU A 521 -0.75 27.88 -40.95
C GLU A 521 -0.03 26.58 -41.37
N GLY A 522 0.08 25.61 -40.45
CA GLY A 522 0.73 24.33 -40.67
C GLY A 522 2.23 24.31 -40.36
N ASN A 523 2.78 25.38 -39.75
CA ASN A 523 4.17 25.39 -39.31
C ASN A 523 4.34 24.49 -38.10
N LEU A 524 5.42 23.70 -38.10
CA LEU A 524 5.72 22.78 -37.02
C LEU A 524 6.08 23.54 -35.72
N VAL A 525 5.33 23.30 -34.67
CA VAL A 525 5.58 23.84 -33.32
C VAL A 525 6.30 22.81 -32.44
N TYR A 526 5.87 21.55 -32.51
CA TYR A 526 6.43 20.47 -31.69
C TYR A 526 6.29 19.12 -32.40
N GLU A 527 7.30 18.27 -32.28
CA GLU A 527 7.27 16.90 -32.81
C GLU A 527 7.88 15.94 -31.80
N THR A 528 7.22 14.80 -31.62
CA THR A 528 7.71 13.72 -30.77
C THR A 528 7.13 12.38 -31.18
N THR A 529 7.71 11.29 -30.64
CA THR A 529 7.19 9.94 -30.82
C THR A 529 6.67 9.44 -29.48
N SER A 530 5.45 8.88 -29.44
CA SER A 530 4.87 8.38 -28.22
C SER A 530 5.66 7.17 -27.67
N ALA A 531 5.84 7.17 -26.35
CA ALA A 531 6.24 6.00 -25.58
C ALA A 531 5.07 5.63 -24.70
N GLY A 532 4.25 4.67 -25.15
CA GLY A 532 2.95 4.37 -24.54
C GLY A 532 1.80 5.16 -25.17
N GLY A 533 0.68 5.27 -24.45
CA GLY A 533 -0.57 5.85 -24.95
C GLY A 533 -0.71 7.36 -24.77
N THR A 534 0.26 8.05 -24.16
CA THR A 534 0.18 9.50 -23.89
C THR A 534 1.51 10.17 -24.09
N ILE A 535 1.47 11.39 -24.65
CA ILE A 535 2.59 12.34 -24.64
C ILE A 535 2.21 13.60 -23.86
N GLU A 536 3.22 14.33 -23.42
CA GLU A 536 3.08 15.64 -22.79
C GLU A 536 3.77 16.70 -23.62
N TRP A 537 3.12 17.84 -23.73
CA TRP A 537 3.66 19.02 -24.41
C TRP A 537 3.62 20.22 -23.47
N ASP A 538 4.79 20.82 -23.21
CA ASP A 538 4.88 22.10 -22.52
C ASP A 538 4.62 23.22 -23.55
N THR A 539 3.50 23.92 -23.39
CA THR A 539 3.12 25.02 -24.29
C THR A 539 3.98 26.28 -24.15
N LYS A 540 4.92 26.27 -23.20
CA LYS A 540 5.87 27.38 -22.96
C LYS A 540 7.29 27.05 -23.45
N ALA A 541 7.53 25.82 -23.88
CA ALA A 541 8.82 25.36 -24.38
C ALA A 541 9.06 25.76 -25.85
#